data_ed1fbb3b9ceb3a124929d1bebb656b28
#
_entry.id   ed1fbb3b9ceb3a124929d1bebb656b28
#
_cell.length_a   1.000
_cell.length_b   1.000
_cell.length_c   1.000
_cell.angle_alpha   90.00
_cell.angle_beta   90.00
_cell.angle_gamma   90.00
#
_symmetry.space_group_name_H-M   'P 1'
#
loop_
_entity.id
_entity.type
_entity.pdbx_description
1 polymer ?
#
loop_
_entity_poly.entity_id
_entity_poly.type
_entity_poly.pdbx_seq_one_letter_code
_entity_poly.pdbx_strand_id
1 'polypeptide(L)'
;MLFRSRETTRVYYAENLPEAMKTEVRLFFRDLLRRNGPVRELLAADHTFVDKRLARLYGLPEQKTMRIADGFRRVSLAGNGQRGGLLGMAAVLTVSANGVETSPVTRGVWVSENILGIKPPPPPDVVPAIEPDVTGATTIRQRLAKHRADPACAECHRRIDPLGFSLENFDPIGRWRTAYAKPKGAAPAPKVDASGQFSS
;
A
#
# COMPACT_ATOMS: atom_id res chain seq x y z
N MET A 1 -3.22 -17.56 8.52
CA MET A 1 -4.27 -16.53 8.25
C MET A 1 -3.55 -15.28 7.80
N LEU A 2 -3.73 -14.85 6.54
CA LEU A 2 -2.90 -13.78 5.93
C LEU A 2 -3.18 -12.37 6.47
N PHE A 3 -4.31 -12.13 7.14
CA PHE A 3 -4.66 -10.79 7.63
C PHE A 3 -5.20 -10.87 9.07
N ARG A 4 -4.87 -9.87 9.89
CA ARG A 4 -5.31 -9.79 11.28
C ARG A 4 -6.84 -9.60 11.40
N SER A 5 -7.45 -8.95 10.40
CA SER A 5 -8.91 -8.77 10.32
C SER A 5 -9.56 -9.93 9.58
N ARG A 6 -10.49 -10.62 10.26
CA ARG A 6 -11.33 -11.65 9.62
C ARG A 6 -12.12 -11.11 8.44
N GLU A 7 -12.56 -9.86 8.51
CA GLU A 7 -13.26 -9.18 7.43
C GLU A 7 -12.36 -8.98 6.20
N THR A 8 -11.13 -8.48 6.39
CA THR A 8 -10.15 -8.31 5.32
C THR A 8 -9.84 -9.64 4.65
N THR A 9 -9.62 -10.70 5.44
CA THR A 9 -9.39 -12.05 4.93
C THR A 9 -10.59 -12.54 4.10
N ARG A 10 -11.81 -12.37 4.60
CA ARG A 10 -13.03 -12.78 3.93
C ARG A 10 -13.19 -12.04 2.58
N VAL A 11 -13.08 -10.73 2.57
CA VAL A 11 -13.21 -9.92 1.35
C VAL A 11 -12.15 -10.33 0.32
N TYR A 12 -10.90 -10.49 0.74
CA TYR A 12 -9.79 -10.84 -0.14
C TYR A 12 -10.00 -12.18 -0.86
N TYR A 13 -10.40 -13.22 -0.12
CA TYR A 13 -10.57 -14.56 -0.70
C TYR A 13 -11.96 -14.80 -1.30
N ALA A 14 -13.02 -14.43 -0.62
CA ALA A 14 -14.38 -14.72 -1.08
C ALA A 14 -14.74 -13.98 -2.37
N GLU A 15 -14.18 -12.80 -2.59
CA GLU A 15 -14.39 -12.03 -3.81
C GLU A 15 -13.32 -12.32 -4.89
N ASN A 16 -12.41 -13.26 -4.65
CA ASN A 16 -11.30 -13.58 -5.56
C ASN A 16 -10.55 -12.33 -6.03
N LEU A 17 -10.23 -11.43 -5.08
CA LEU A 17 -9.51 -10.18 -5.35
C LEU A 17 -8.12 -10.39 -5.96
N PRO A 18 -7.32 -11.41 -5.59
CA PRO A 18 -6.00 -11.63 -6.18
C PRO A 18 -6.00 -11.67 -7.70
N GLU A 19 -6.97 -12.33 -8.32
CA GLU A 19 -7.05 -12.40 -9.78
C GLU A 19 -7.47 -11.07 -10.40
N ALA A 20 -8.35 -10.33 -9.73
CA ALA A 20 -8.72 -8.98 -10.17
C ALA A 20 -7.51 -8.03 -10.10
N MET A 21 -6.75 -8.07 -9.01
CA MET A 21 -5.55 -7.26 -8.80
C MET A 21 -4.46 -7.55 -9.85
N LYS A 22 -4.20 -8.82 -10.16
CA LYS A 22 -3.26 -9.20 -11.23
C LYS A 22 -3.73 -8.71 -12.61
N THR A 23 -5.02 -8.81 -12.87
CA THR A 23 -5.60 -8.38 -14.14
C THR A 23 -5.53 -6.86 -14.29
N GLU A 24 -5.77 -6.08 -13.24
CA GLU A 24 -5.58 -4.62 -13.23
C GLU A 24 -4.18 -4.25 -13.69
N VAL A 25 -3.16 -4.80 -13.04
CA VAL A 25 -1.74 -4.51 -13.38
C VAL A 25 -1.43 -4.89 -14.83
N ARG A 26 -1.87 -6.07 -15.29
CA ARG A 26 -1.65 -6.50 -16.68
C ARG A 26 -2.30 -5.57 -17.69
N LEU A 27 -3.54 -5.15 -17.41
CA LEU A 27 -4.27 -4.23 -18.29
C LEU A 27 -3.60 -2.86 -18.34
N PHE A 28 -3.13 -2.37 -17.21
CA PHE A 28 -2.42 -1.10 -17.11
C PHE A 28 -1.13 -1.08 -17.93
N PHE A 29 -0.26 -2.08 -17.74
CA PHE A 29 0.97 -2.19 -18.52
C PHE A 29 0.69 -2.38 -20.02
N ARG A 30 -0.28 -3.22 -20.36
CA ARG A 30 -0.67 -3.43 -21.76
C ARG A 30 -1.16 -2.15 -22.42
N ASP A 31 -1.95 -1.36 -21.72
CA ASP A 31 -2.44 -0.07 -22.22
C ASP A 31 -1.30 0.93 -22.39
N LEU A 32 -0.41 1.05 -21.39
CA LEU A 32 0.74 1.93 -21.45
C LEU A 32 1.63 1.60 -22.66
N LEU A 33 1.96 0.32 -22.86
CA LEU A 33 2.78 -0.12 -23.98
C LEU A 33 2.11 0.11 -25.34
N ARG A 34 0.80 -0.22 -25.47
CA ARG A 34 0.07 -0.06 -26.73
C ARG A 34 -0.08 1.39 -27.17
N ARG A 35 -0.21 2.30 -26.22
CA ARG A 35 -0.28 3.74 -26.45
C ARG A 35 1.08 4.40 -26.63
N ASN A 36 2.17 3.66 -26.43
CA ASN A 36 3.51 4.22 -26.27
C ASN A 36 3.52 5.36 -25.23
N GLY A 37 2.83 5.10 -24.10
CA GLY A 37 2.64 6.08 -23.04
C GLY A 37 3.95 6.46 -22.31
N PRO A 38 4.04 7.65 -21.75
CA PRO A 38 5.25 8.09 -21.07
C PRO A 38 5.48 7.32 -19.76
N VAL A 39 6.74 6.96 -19.47
CA VAL A 39 7.16 6.18 -18.28
C VAL A 39 6.66 6.80 -16.97
N ARG A 40 6.54 8.12 -16.88
CA ARG A 40 6.00 8.79 -15.69
C ARG A 40 4.59 8.31 -15.29
N GLU A 41 3.81 7.78 -16.22
CA GLU A 41 2.49 7.22 -15.92
C GLU A 41 2.58 5.99 -15.02
N LEU A 42 3.72 5.29 -14.93
CA LEU A 42 3.91 4.22 -13.97
C LEU A 42 3.64 4.70 -12.53
N LEU A 43 3.96 5.95 -12.22
CA LEU A 43 3.78 6.52 -10.88
C LEU A 43 2.63 7.53 -10.79
N ALA A 44 2.34 8.25 -11.88
CA ALA A 44 1.44 9.39 -11.88
C ALA A 44 0.25 9.25 -12.86
N ALA A 45 -0.14 8.01 -13.21
CA ALA A 45 -1.34 7.82 -14.02
C ALA A 45 -2.60 8.26 -13.27
N ASP A 46 -3.45 9.00 -13.98
CA ASP A 46 -4.76 9.43 -13.52
C ASP A 46 -5.88 8.46 -13.87
N HIS A 47 -5.54 7.22 -14.17
CA HIS A 47 -6.47 6.17 -14.54
C HIS A 47 -6.00 4.80 -14.06
N THR A 48 -6.94 3.87 -14.00
CA THR A 48 -6.68 2.45 -13.76
C THR A 48 -7.71 1.57 -14.45
N PHE A 49 -7.61 0.25 -14.26
CA PHE A 49 -8.51 -0.75 -14.83
C PHE A 49 -9.16 -1.54 -13.71
N VAL A 50 -10.48 -1.46 -13.59
CA VAL A 50 -11.21 -2.13 -12.50
C VAL A 50 -12.38 -2.93 -13.03
N ASP A 51 -12.66 -4.05 -12.37
CA ASP A 51 -13.96 -4.72 -12.40
C ASP A 51 -14.83 -4.22 -11.21
N LYS A 52 -16.01 -4.82 -11.02
CA LYS A 52 -16.90 -4.44 -9.92
C LYS A 52 -16.27 -4.64 -8.53
N ARG A 53 -15.39 -5.66 -8.37
CA ARG A 53 -14.74 -6.00 -7.11
C ARG A 53 -13.73 -4.93 -6.72
N LEU A 54 -12.82 -4.58 -7.65
CA LEU A 54 -11.83 -3.54 -7.44
C LEU A 54 -12.46 -2.16 -7.33
N ALA A 55 -13.49 -1.85 -8.12
CA ALA A 55 -14.21 -0.58 -8.00
C ALA A 55 -14.78 -0.40 -6.58
N ARG A 56 -15.38 -1.46 -6.03
CA ARG A 56 -15.88 -1.46 -4.64
C ARG A 56 -14.74 -1.31 -3.62
N LEU A 57 -13.65 -2.06 -3.80
CA LEU A 57 -12.46 -1.98 -2.92
C LEU A 57 -11.89 -0.57 -2.88
N TYR A 58 -11.86 0.10 -4.03
CA TYR A 58 -11.30 1.44 -4.20
C TYR A 58 -12.28 2.57 -3.85
N GLY A 59 -13.53 2.24 -3.53
CA GLY A 59 -14.56 3.24 -3.29
C GLY A 59 -14.88 4.09 -4.52
N LEU A 60 -14.68 3.54 -5.73
CA LEU A 60 -14.96 4.24 -6.97
C LEU A 60 -16.44 4.10 -7.35
N PRO A 61 -17.07 5.17 -7.84
CA PRO A 61 -18.45 5.12 -8.30
C PRO A 61 -18.60 4.15 -9.49
N GLU A 62 -19.77 3.56 -9.62
CA GLU A 62 -20.06 2.71 -10.75
C GLU A 62 -20.09 3.57 -12.03
N GLN A 63 -19.11 3.34 -12.90
CA GLN A 63 -19.02 4.09 -14.18
C GLN A 63 -19.65 3.30 -15.31
N LYS A 64 -20.40 4.00 -16.16
CA LYS A 64 -21.02 3.46 -17.38
C LYS A 64 -20.07 3.42 -18.60
N THR A 65 -18.76 3.30 -18.35
CA THR A 65 -17.77 3.22 -19.43
C THR A 65 -17.78 1.85 -20.11
N MET A 66 -17.30 1.80 -21.34
CA MET A 66 -17.22 0.56 -22.12
C MET A 66 -16.35 -0.49 -21.41
N ARG A 67 -16.81 -1.73 -21.35
CA ARG A 67 -16.04 -2.88 -20.85
C ARG A 67 -14.93 -3.22 -21.85
N ILE A 68 -13.74 -3.50 -21.35
CA ILE A 68 -12.58 -3.83 -22.19
C ILE A 68 -12.44 -5.34 -22.33
N ALA A 69 -12.33 -6.07 -21.20
CA ALA A 69 -12.22 -7.52 -21.15
C ALA A 69 -12.63 -8.02 -19.76
N ASP A 70 -13.21 -9.20 -19.66
CA ASP A 70 -13.55 -9.89 -18.41
C ASP A 70 -14.29 -9.02 -17.37
N GLY A 71 -15.08 -8.05 -17.84
CA GLY A 71 -15.81 -7.12 -17.00
C GLY A 71 -15.01 -5.91 -16.50
N PHE A 72 -13.74 -5.80 -16.90
CA PHE A 72 -12.89 -4.65 -16.57
C PHE A 72 -13.22 -3.43 -17.43
N ARG A 73 -12.98 -2.26 -16.85
CA ARG A 73 -13.16 -0.95 -17.49
C ARG A 73 -11.95 -0.08 -17.17
N ARG A 74 -11.57 0.76 -18.11
CA ARG A 74 -10.66 1.87 -17.83
C ARG A 74 -11.46 2.95 -17.13
N VAL A 75 -11.01 3.37 -15.95
CA VAL A 75 -11.67 4.40 -15.14
C VAL A 75 -10.71 5.55 -14.86
N SER A 76 -11.23 6.77 -14.86
CA SER A 76 -10.47 7.95 -14.46
C SER A 76 -10.32 8.00 -12.95
N LEU A 77 -9.14 8.37 -12.50
CA LEU A 77 -8.80 8.71 -11.12
C LEU A 77 -8.63 10.22 -10.93
N ALA A 78 -8.87 11.01 -11.99
CA ALA A 78 -8.78 12.46 -11.92
C ALA A 78 -9.70 12.99 -10.82
N GLY A 79 -9.15 13.83 -9.93
CA GLY A 79 -9.88 14.35 -8.77
C GLY A 79 -10.05 13.37 -7.61
N ASN A 80 -9.61 12.12 -7.71
CA ASN A 80 -9.70 11.16 -6.62
C ASN A 80 -8.79 11.54 -5.43
N GLY A 81 -7.61 12.10 -5.70
CA GLY A 81 -6.65 12.56 -4.70
C GLY A 81 -6.05 11.47 -3.80
N GLN A 82 -6.48 10.21 -3.96
CA GLN A 82 -6.09 9.11 -3.08
C GLN A 82 -5.12 8.14 -3.75
N ARG A 83 -5.26 7.89 -5.03
CA ARG A 83 -4.47 6.88 -5.73
C ARG A 83 -4.09 7.30 -7.15
N GLY A 84 -3.01 6.73 -7.65
CA GLY A 84 -2.53 6.93 -9.00
C GLY A 84 -1.35 5.99 -9.29
N GLY A 85 -1.16 5.62 -10.54
CA GLY A 85 -0.08 4.73 -10.95
C GLY A 85 0.00 3.41 -10.19
N LEU A 86 1.14 2.72 -10.30
CA LEU A 86 1.39 1.41 -9.69
C LEU A 86 1.29 1.42 -8.16
N LEU A 87 1.80 2.47 -7.51
CA LEU A 87 1.82 2.56 -6.05
C LEU A 87 0.41 2.68 -5.45
N GLY A 88 -0.59 3.08 -6.24
CA GLY A 88 -1.99 3.09 -5.86
C GLY A 88 -2.74 1.79 -6.12
N MET A 89 -2.13 0.80 -6.78
CA MET A 89 -2.80 -0.46 -7.13
C MET A 89 -2.79 -1.45 -5.97
N ALA A 90 -3.91 -2.12 -5.76
CA ALA A 90 -4.09 -3.08 -4.67
C ALA A 90 -3.09 -4.25 -4.73
N ALA A 91 -2.68 -4.68 -5.91
CA ALA A 91 -1.66 -5.72 -6.08
C ALA A 91 -0.34 -5.31 -5.42
N VAL A 92 0.16 -4.10 -5.73
CA VAL A 92 1.42 -3.57 -5.18
C VAL A 92 1.31 -3.38 -3.67
N LEU A 93 0.20 -2.80 -3.21
CA LEU A 93 -0.05 -2.55 -1.79
C LEU A 93 -0.17 -3.84 -0.96
N THR A 94 -0.67 -4.92 -1.58
CA THR A 94 -0.78 -6.23 -0.91
C THR A 94 0.55 -6.96 -0.84
N VAL A 95 1.32 -7.01 -1.94
CA VAL A 95 2.62 -7.70 -1.93
C VAL A 95 3.68 -6.97 -1.10
N SER A 96 3.53 -5.66 -0.94
CA SER A 96 4.39 -4.84 -0.08
C SER A 96 3.89 -4.70 1.38
N ALA A 97 2.85 -5.44 1.77
CA ALA A 97 2.43 -5.61 3.16
C ALA A 97 3.08 -6.86 3.76
N ASN A 98 3.01 -7.01 5.08
CA ASN A 98 3.56 -8.19 5.75
C ASN A 98 2.60 -9.41 5.82
N GLY A 99 1.48 -9.35 5.10
CA GLY A 99 0.45 -10.39 5.09
C GLY A 99 -0.54 -10.37 6.26
N VAL A 100 -0.29 -9.58 7.29
CA VAL A 100 -1.16 -9.46 8.48
C VAL A 100 -1.69 -8.03 8.63
N GLU A 101 -0.80 -7.07 8.56
CA GLU A 101 -1.09 -5.64 8.65
C GLU A 101 -0.16 -4.86 7.71
N THR A 102 -0.31 -3.56 7.61
CA THR A 102 0.61 -2.73 6.85
C THR A 102 1.96 -2.67 7.55
N SER A 103 3.02 -2.63 6.74
CA SER A 103 4.40 -2.47 7.21
C SER A 103 5.07 -1.35 6.41
N PRO A 104 5.22 -0.15 6.97
CA PRO A 104 5.96 0.92 6.30
C PRO A 104 7.38 0.50 5.90
N VAL A 105 8.05 -0.30 6.75
CA VAL A 105 9.39 -0.81 6.44
C VAL A 105 9.37 -1.69 5.19
N THR A 106 8.52 -2.72 5.14
CA THR A 106 8.40 -3.61 3.98
C THR A 106 7.99 -2.85 2.71
N ARG A 107 7.03 -1.91 2.82
CA ARG A 107 6.62 -1.04 1.72
C ARG A 107 7.75 -0.15 1.24
N GLY A 108 8.50 0.45 2.18
CA GLY A 108 9.64 1.31 1.87
C GLY A 108 10.76 0.55 1.17
N VAL A 109 11.10 -0.64 1.63
CA VAL A 109 12.06 -1.54 0.96
C VAL A 109 11.57 -1.87 -0.44
N TRP A 110 10.31 -2.27 -0.58
CA TRP A 110 9.73 -2.61 -1.88
C TRP A 110 9.81 -1.44 -2.88
N VAL A 111 9.46 -0.22 -2.46
CA VAL A 111 9.56 0.98 -3.29
C VAL A 111 11.00 1.28 -3.65
N SER A 112 11.91 1.19 -2.67
CA SER A 112 13.35 1.42 -2.89
C SER A 112 13.93 0.47 -3.95
N GLU A 113 13.65 -0.82 -3.84
CA GLU A 113 14.18 -1.84 -4.75
C GLU A 113 13.52 -1.83 -6.12
N ASN A 114 12.19 -1.74 -6.17
CA ASN A 114 11.44 -1.97 -7.42
C ASN A 114 11.14 -0.70 -8.21
N ILE A 115 11.15 0.46 -7.55
CA ILE A 115 10.87 1.75 -8.21
C ILE A 115 12.13 2.59 -8.35
N LEU A 116 12.94 2.69 -7.28
CA LEU A 116 14.13 3.52 -7.29
C LEU A 116 15.40 2.76 -7.73
N GLY A 117 15.36 1.42 -7.76
CA GLY A 117 16.53 0.58 -8.08
C GLY A 117 17.62 0.61 -6.99
N ILE A 118 17.28 1.06 -5.79
CA ILE A 118 18.20 1.17 -4.66
C ILE A 118 17.96 0.00 -3.72
N LYS A 119 18.93 -0.91 -3.63
CA LYS A 119 18.86 -2.04 -2.70
C LYS A 119 19.36 -1.61 -1.31
N PRO A 120 18.51 -1.58 -0.28
CA PRO A 120 18.97 -1.32 1.09
C PRO A 120 19.97 -2.38 1.54
N PRO A 121 20.92 -2.04 2.41
CA PRO A 121 21.80 -3.04 3.00
C PRO A 121 20.96 -4.08 3.78
N PRO A 122 21.45 -5.33 3.89
CA PRO A 122 20.78 -6.33 4.72
C PRO A 122 20.73 -5.84 6.17
N PRO A 123 19.67 -6.22 6.92
CA PRO A 123 19.62 -5.93 8.33
C PRO A 123 20.81 -6.59 9.05
N PRO A 124 21.27 -6.05 10.18
CA PRO A 124 22.26 -6.71 11.03
C PRO A 124 21.82 -8.13 11.42
N ASP A 125 22.76 -9.06 11.59
CA ASP A 125 22.48 -10.47 11.93
C ASP A 125 21.67 -10.63 13.22
N VAL A 126 21.81 -9.68 14.14
CA VAL A 126 21.02 -9.58 15.38
C VAL A 126 20.19 -8.31 15.30
N VAL A 127 19.04 -8.40 14.66
CA VAL A 127 17.98 -7.39 14.85
C VAL A 127 17.23 -7.80 16.11
N PRO A 128 17.26 -7.02 17.19
CA PRO A 128 16.33 -7.23 18.29
C PRO A 128 14.93 -7.27 17.66
N ALA A 129 14.22 -8.36 17.86
CA ALA A 129 12.81 -8.40 17.46
C ALA A 129 12.24 -7.08 17.98
N ILE A 130 11.52 -6.34 17.10
CA ILE A 130 10.70 -5.25 17.61
C ILE A 130 9.70 -5.99 18.50
N GLU A 131 10.12 -6.29 19.72
CA GLU A 131 9.15 -6.66 20.72
C GLU A 131 8.14 -5.56 20.67
N PRO A 132 6.87 -5.88 20.46
CA PRO A 132 5.84 -4.89 20.56
C PRO A 132 5.77 -4.50 22.06
N ASP A 133 6.73 -3.73 22.53
CA ASP A 133 6.47 -2.88 23.68
C ASP A 133 5.45 -1.86 23.21
N VAL A 134 4.24 -2.37 23.17
CA VAL A 134 3.02 -1.63 22.83
C VAL A 134 2.60 -0.69 23.95
N THR A 135 3.39 -0.58 25.04
CA THR A 135 3.08 0.30 26.16
C THR A 135 3.07 1.75 25.67
N GLY A 136 1.85 2.28 25.45
CA GLY A 136 1.61 3.65 25.00
C GLY A 136 1.75 3.93 23.51
N ALA A 137 2.21 3.00 22.67
CA ALA A 137 2.28 3.19 21.22
C ALA A 137 1.00 2.68 20.54
N THR A 138 0.16 3.59 20.07
CA THR A 138 -1.13 3.28 19.43
C THR A 138 -1.02 3.20 17.90
N THR A 139 0.05 3.72 17.30
CA THR A 139 0.28 3.72 15.86
C THR A 139 1.57 3.00 15.49
N ILE A 140 1.67 2.52 14.24
CA ILE A 140 2.88 1.89 13.73
C ILE A 140 4.06 2.89 13.70
N ARG A 141 3.78 4.17 13.43
CA ARG A 141 4.79 5.24 13.47
C ARG A 141 5.41 5.39 14.86
N GLN A 142 4.61 5.36 15.91
CA GLN A 142 5.10 5.43 17.29
C GLN A 142 5.94 4.21 17.66
N ARG A 143 5.54 3.02 17.22
CA ARG A 143 6.32 1.78 17.42
C ARG A 143 7.68 1.86 16.72
N LEU A 144 7.70 2.29 15.46
CA LEU A 144 8.96 2.45 14.71
C LEU A 144 9.83 3.58 15.26
N ALA A 145 9.26 4.65 15.81
CA ALA A 145 10.04 5.70 16.46
C ALA A 145 10.82 5.18 17.66
N LYS A 146 10.26 4.28 18.46
CA LYS A 146 10.98 3.61 19.56
C LYS A 146 12.13 2.73 19.04
N HIS A 147 11.90 1.96 17.99
CA HIS A 147 12.94 1.13 17.37
C HIS A 147 14.10 1.97 16.81
N ARG A 148 13.79 3.10 16.20
CA ARG A 148 14.80 4.03 15.65
C ARG A 148 15.54 4.86 16.70
N ALA A 149 15.23 4.70 17.98
CA ALA A 149 16.04 5.30 19.05
C ALA A 149 17.47 4.73 19.08
N ASP A 150 17.66 3.50 18.57
CA ASP A 150 18.98 2.93 18.34
C ASP A 150 19.61 3.55 17.07
N PRO A 151 20.80 4.17 17.16
CA PRO A 151 21.48 4.78 16.02
C PRO A 151 21.78 3.80 14.88
N ALA A 152 22.09 2.55 15.18
CA ALA A 152 22.37 1.52 14.18
C ALA A 152 21.12 1.20 13.34
N CYS A 153 19.95 1.18 13.97
CA CYS A 153 18.66 0.99 13.29
C CYS A 153 18.25 2.25 12.53
N ALA A 154 18.47 3.43 13.10
CA ALA A 154 18.05 4.71 12.54
C ALA A 154 18.63 4.98 11.14
N GLU A 155 19.88 4.58 10.88
CA GLU A 155 20.57 4.85 9.62
C GLU A 155 19.82 4.27 8.39
N CYS A 156 19.41 3.00 8.47
CA CYS A 156 18.65 2.35 7.40
C CYS A 156 17.21 2.86 7.34
N HIS A 157 16.56 2.98 8.50
CA HIS A 157 15.15 3.39 8.58
C HIS A 157 14.90 4.81 8.09
N ARG A 158 15.86 5.72 8.22
CA ARG A 158 15.78 7.08 7.69
C ARG A 158 15.52 7.11 6.18
N ARG A 159 16.07 6.17 5.42
CA ARG A 159 15.93 6.08 3.97
C ARG A 159 14.71 5.28 3.54
N ILE A 160 14.32 4.29 4.31
CA ILE A 160 13.26 3.32 3.96
C ILE A 160 11.88 3.79 4.41
N ASP A 161 11.76 4.17 5.68
CA ASP A 161 10.48 4.45 6.32
C ASP A 161 9.66 5.56 5.64
N PRO A 162 10.24 6.69 5.20
CA PRO A 162 9.48 7.75 4.54
C PRO A 162 8.73 7.27 3.30
N LEU A 163 9.35 6.39 2.51
CA LEU A 163 8.74 5.79 1.31
C LEU A 163 7.52 4.94 1.67
N GLY A 164 7.64 4.14 2.73
CA GLY A 164 6.55 3.28 3.18
C GLY A 164 5.44 4.04 3.89
N PHE A 165 5.78 5.04 4.71
CA PHE A 165 4.78 5.87 5.38
C PHE A 165 3.89 6.64 4.39
N SER A 166 4.43 7.09 3.27
CA SER A 166 3.63 7.77 2.23
C SER A 166 2.46 6.93 1.70
N LEU A 167 2.53 5.62 1.88
CA LEU A 167 1.50 4.66 1.46
C LEU A 167 0.63 4.16 2.63
N GLU A 168 0.77 4.69 3.84
CA GLU A 168 0.11 4.14 5.04
C GLU A 168 -1.40 4.42 5.09
N ASN A 169 -1.88 5.37 4.28
CA ASN A 169 -3.31 5.54 4.04
C ASN A 169 -3.96 4.34 3.35
N PHE A 170 -3.17 3.42 2.80
CA PHE A 170 -3.70 2.18 2.24
C PHE A 170 -3.59 1.04 3.25
N ASP A 171 -4.69 0.31 3.46
CA ASP A 171 -4.69 -0.91 4.27
C ASP A 171 -3.94 -2.07 3.57
N PRO A 172 -3.80 -3.25 4.18
CA PRO A 172 -3.04 -4.36 3.58
C PRO A 172 -3.57 -4.86 2.22
N ILE A 173 -4.81 -4.58 1.86
CA ILE A 173 -5.40 -4.97 0.57
C ILE A 173 -5.68 -3.78 -0.35
N GLY A 174 -5.15 -2.60 0.00
CA GLY A 174 -5.24 -1.41 -0.83
C GLY A 174 -6.52 -0.59 -0.68
N ARG A 175 -7.34 -0.78 0.38
CA ARG A 175 -8.42 0.15 0.69
C ARG A 175 -7.85 1.44 1.29
N TRP A 176 -8.43 2.56 0.91
CA TRP A 176 -8.07 3.84 1.52
C TRP A 176 -8.62 3.95 2.94
N ARG A 177 -7.79 4.47 3.86
CA ARG A 177 -8.16 4.74 5.25
C ARG A 177 -7.53 6.03 5.75
N THR A 178 -8.22 6.74 6.63
CA THR A 178 -7.71 7.93 7.34
C THR A 178 -7.42 7.66 8.81
N ALA A 179 -7.84 6.49 9.29
CA ALA A 179 -7.60 6.03 10.65
C ALA A 179 -7.31 4.53 10.67
N TYR A 180 -6.58 4.07 11.69
CA TYR A 180 -6.36 2.64 11.92
C TYR A 180 -7.61 1.95 12.45
N ALA A 181 -7.62 0.61 12.40
CA ALA A 181 -8.71 -0.14 13.00
C ALA A 181 -8.78 0.13 14.52
N LYS A 182 -9.99 0.37 15.02
CA LYS A 182 -10.20 0.63 16.44
C LYS A 182 -10.00 -0.65 17.26
N PRO A 183 -9.11 -0.67 18.25
CA PRO A 183 -9.06 -1.76 19.22
C PRO A 183 -10.36 -1.83 20.02
N LYS A 184 -10.80 -3.04 20.38
CA LYS A 184 -11.99 -3.22 21.24
C LYS A 184 -11.79 -2.45 22.54
N GLY A 185 -12.76 -1.59 22.89
CA GLY A 185 -12.77 -0.82 24.14
C GLY A 185 -11.90 0.44 24.16
N ALA A 186 -11.20 0.77 23.09
CA ALA A 186 -10.35 1.97 23.05
C ALA A 186 -11.12 3.25 22.67
N ALA A 187 -10.66 4.40 23.17
CA ALA A 187 -10.99 5.76 22.73
C ALA A 187 -10.74 5.94 21.22
N PRO A 188 -11.04 7.08 20.59
CA PRO A 188 -11.19 7.17 19.14
C PRO A 188 -10.04 6.51 18.36
N ALA A 189 -10.37 5.92 17.21
CA ALA A 189 -9.37 5.27 16.35
C ALA A 189 -8.20 6.21 16.03
N PRO A 190 -6.93 5.79 16.18
CA PRO A 190 -5.79 6.63 15.88
C PRO A 190 -5.80 7.05 14.40
N LYS A 191 -5.54 8.33 14.12
CA LYS A 191 -5.41 8.83 12.75
C LYS A 191 -4.17 8.26 12.08
N VAL A 192 -4.27 8.03 10.78
CA VAL A 192 -3.10 7.70 9.96
C VAL A 192 -2.32 8.99 9.72
N ASP A 193 -1.02 8.95 10.00
CA ASP A 193 -0.07 9.96 9.58
C ASP A 193 0.81 9.34 8.47
N ALA A 194 0.51 9.69 7.23
CA ALA A 194 1.23 9.27 6.05
C ALA A 194 2.30 10.27 5.60
N SER A 195 2.65 11.25 6.44
CA SER A 195 3.74 12.17 6.13
C SER A 195 5.08 11.45 6.03
N GLY A 196 5.92 11.86 5.10
CA GLY A 196 7.27 11.35 4.94
C GLY A 196 8.11 12.36 4.15
N GLN A 197 9.35 12.56 4.57
CA GLN A 197 10.34 13.33 3.82
C GLN A 197 11.45 12.38 3.42
N PHE A 198 11.65 12.24 2.12
CA PHE A 198 12.77 11.49 1.58
C PHE A 198 13.94 12.45 1.39
N SER A 199 15.02 12.21 2.11
CA SER A 199 16.30 12.91 1.89
C SER A 199 17.21 12.03 1.04
N SER A 200 17.55 12.51 -0.14
CA SER A 200 18.55 11.91 -1.02
C SER A 200 19.94 11.97 -0.40
#